data_430cc8c9426129f09702cb9bb7b79c78
#
_entry.id   430cc8c9426129f09702cb9bb7b79c78
#
_cell.length_a   1.000
_cell.length_b   1.000
_cell.length_c   1.000
_cell.angle_alpha   90.00
_cell.angle_beta   90.00
_cell.angle_gamma   90.00
#
_symmetry.space_group_name_H-M   'P 1'
#
loop_
_entity.id
_entity.type
_entity.pdbx_description
1 polymer ?
#
loop_
_entity_poly.entity_id
_entity_poly.type
_entity_poly.pdbx_seq_one_letter_code
_entity_poly.pdbx_strand_id
1 'polypeptide(L)'
;PHLADRIAAVQTAHDLYAAKRTGLDDPDDLKRLLRGAGVLEFHIGVRPSSVDVPIKLLREQLQERGPANTDSAVARWYPINDLEQWYEKDDPATLQAMMADPATYFSSRYRLVADGKDGVIYILLYDTPSKSMTHSDGSDWGIRNANRTVDDLGRPAVAFGLDAAGGSAMRALTSPNVDQPMAIVLDGEVFTAPNLNSAIGSSGIIQGSFSNDEVTYLIRVLAAGSLEARLSPEPISVSVLGPSI
;
A
#
# COMPACT_ATOMS: atom_id res chain seq x y z
N PRO A 1 28.50 37.13 -17.77
CA PRO A 1 27.50 36.10 -17.59
C PRO A 1 27.17 36.05 -16.11
N HIS A 2 25.98 36.54 -15.82
CA HIS A 2 25.53 36.73 -14.45
C HIS A 2 25.23 35.38 -13.76
N LEU A 3 25.34 35.36 -12.43
CA LEU A 3 25.03 34.20 -11.58
C LEU A 3 23.63 33.62 -11.92
N ALA A 4 22.68 34.48 -12.26
CA ALA A 4 21.32 34.09 -12.69
C ALA A 4 21.32 33.23 -13.95
N ASP A 5 22.16 33.55 -14.95
CA ASP A 5 22.25 32.76 -16.20
C ASP A 5 22.82 31.36 -15.95
N ARG A 6 23.76 31.27 -15.00
CA ARG A 6 24.35 29.98 -14.60
C ARG A 6 23.37 29.13 -13.81
N ILE A 7 22.58 29.74 -12.94
CA ILE A 7 21.52 29.05 -12.19
C ILE A 7 20.44 28.57 -13.15
N ALA A 8 20.00 29.39 -14.11
CA ALA A 8 19.03 28.97 -15.12
C ALA A 8 19.55 27.83 -16.00
N ALA A 9 20.83 27.87 -16.40
CA ALA A 9 21.44 26.80 -17.18
C ALA A 9 21.54 25.48 -16.39
N VAL A 10 21.86 25.54 -15.09
CA VAL A 10 21.88 24.37 -14.20
C VAL A 10 20.48 23.81 -14.00
N GLN A 11 19.48 24.68 -13.78
CA GLN A 11 18.09 24.28 -13.66
C GLN A 11 17.58 23.61 -14.94
N THR A 12 17.85 24.19 -16.11
CA THR A 12 17.46 23.59 -17.41
C THR A 12 18.16 22.24 -17.63
N ALA A 13 19.44 22.12 -17.26
CA ALA A 13 20.17 20.86 -17.37
C ALA A 13 19.62 19.80 -16.39
N HIS A 14 19.25 20.21 -15.18
CA HIS A 14 18.60 19.36 -14.18
C HIS A 14 17.22 18.86 -14.67
N ASP A 15 16.41 19.76 -15.24
CA ASP A 15 15.07 19.39 -15.73
C ASP A 15 15.15 18.47 -16.96
N LEU A 16 16.14 18.68 -17.85
CA LEU A 16 16.43 17.78 -18.97
C LEU A 16 16.95 16.42 -18.49
N TYR A 17 17.74 16.40 -17.43
CA TYR A 17 18.21 15.16 -16.79
C TYR A 17 17.04 14.43 -16.11
N ALA A 18 16.23 15.14 -15.34
CA ALA A 18 15.05 14.60 -14.69
C ALA A 18 14.01 14.02 -15.70
N ALA A 19 13.82 14.72 -16.84
CA ALA A 19 12.94 14.24 -17.90
C ALA A 19 13.48 13.01 -18.68
N LYS A 20 14.79 12.76 -18.63
CA LYS A 20 15.44 11.59 -19.25
C LYS A 20 15.63 10.42 -18.27
N ARG A 21 15.36 10.63 -16.98
CA ARG A 21 15.41 9.55 -15.99
C ARG A 21 14.34 8.50 -16.33
N THR A 22 14.78 7.37 -16.76
CA THR A 22 13.99 6.15 -16.63
C THR A 22 14.07 5.74 -15.16
N GLY A 23 12.96 5.37 -14.53
CA GLY A 23 12.84 5.13 -13.07
C GLY A 23 13.77 4.06 -12.45
N LEU A 24 14.85 3.70 -13.14
CA LEU A 24 15.92 2.81 -12.69
C LEU A 24 17.23 3.57 -12.34
N ASP A 25 17.29 4.89 -12.57
CA ASP A 25 18.51 5.68 -12.39
C ASP A 25 18.61 6.31 -10.98
N ASP A 26 17.55 6.26 -10.18
CA ASP A 26 17.58 6.68 -8.79
C ASP A 26 17.91 5.48 -7.88
N PRO A 27 19.03 5.53 -7.13
CA PRO A 27 19.36 4.48 -6.17
C PRO A 27 18.26 4.25 -5.12
N ASP A 28 17.46 5.26 -4.82
CA ASP A 28 16.36 5.14 -3.87
C ASP A 28 15.11 4.53 -4.53
N ASP A 29 14.84 4.81 -5.79
CA ASP A 29 13.83 4.09 -6.57
C ASP A 29 14.25 2.64 -6.82
N LEU A 30 15.54 2.41 -7.10
CA LEU A 30 16.08 1.05 -7.19
C LEU A 30 15.99 0.32 -5.84
N LYS A 31 16.28 0.99 -4.73
CA LYS A 31 16.11 0.42 -3.38
C LYS A 31 14.62 0.18 -3.05
N ARG A 32 13.71 1.05 -3.50
CA ARG A 32 12.25 0.83 -3.38
C ARG A 32 11.82 -0.38 -4.20
N LEU A 33 12.31 -0.51 -5.44
CA LEU A 33 12.07 -1.68 -6.29
C LEU A 33 12.71 -2.96 -5.73
N LEU A 34 13.88 -2.87 -5.11
CA LEU A 34 14.57 -4.02 -4.49
C LEU A 34 14.02 -4.35 -3.10
N ARG A 35 13.56 -3.37 -2.33
CA ARG A 35 12.85 -3.58 -1.05
C ARG A 35 11.42 -4.02 -1.28
N GLY A 36 10.77 -3.48 -2.30
CA GLY A 36 9.46 -3.85 -2.76
C GLY A 36 9.58 -4.99 -3.77
N ALA A 37 9.83 -6.20 -3.31
CA ALA A 37 9.61 -7.39 -4.12
C ALA A 37 8.11 -7.59 -4.39
N GLY A 38 7.32 -6.50 -4.35
CA GLY A 38 5.89 -6.50 -4.60
C GLY A 38 5.12 -7.40 -3.64
N VAL A 39 5.45 -7.35 -2.35
CA VAL A 39 4.75 -8.16 -1.36
C VAL A 39 3.33 -7.63 -1.22
N LEU A 40 2.42 -8.30 -1.88
CA LEU A 40 0.99 -8.05 -1.79
C LEU A 40 0.41 -8.81 -0.60
N GLU A 41 -0.38 -8.12 0.20
CA GLU A 41 -1.09 -8.70 1.33
C GLU A 41 -2.54 -8.20 1.33
N PHE A 42 -3.44 -9.01 1.88
CA PHE A 42 -4.85 -8.65 2.09
C PHE A 42 -5.16 -8.77 3.57
N HIS A 43 -5.72 -7.72 4.16
CA HIS A 43 -6.07 -7.69 5.57
C HIS A 43 -7.49 -7.17 5.76
N ILE A 44 -8.23 -7.76 6.66
CA ILE A 44 -9.50 -7.19 7.11
C ILE A 44 -9.20 -5.96 7.98
N GLY A 45 -9.87 -4.85 7.70
CA GLY A 45 -9.73 -3.63 8.48
C GLY A 45 -10.41 -3.72 9.83
N VAL A 46 -9.76 -3.22 10.88
CA VAL A 46 -10.38 -3.11 12.20
C VAL A 46 -11.42 -1.99 12.17
N ARG A 47 -12.65 -2.31 12.55
CA ARG A 47 -13.73 -1.33 12.66
C ARG A 47 -13.78 -0.71 14.05
N PRO A 48 -14.30 0.53 14.19
CA PRO A 48 -14.49 1.17 15.50
C PRO A 48 -15.37 0.34 16.46
N SER A 49 -16.24 -0.51 15.93
CA SER A 49 -17.12 -1.40 16.69
C SER A 49 -16.51 -2.76 17.05
N SER A 50 -15.26 -3.04 16.61
CA SER A 50 -14.58 -4.31 16.93
C SER A 50 -14.29 -4.40 18.42
N VAL A 51 -14.73 -5.51 19.04
CA VAL A 51 -14.57 -5.74 20.49
C VAL A 51 -13.41 -6.69 20.82
N ASP A 52 -12.88 -7.36 19.80
CA ASP A 52 -11.79 -8.33 19.88
C ASP A 52 -10.40 -7.66 19.78
N VAL A 53 -10.35 -6.34 19.54
CA VAL A 53 -9.12 -5.56 19.43
C VAL A 53 -9.11 -4.45 20.49
N PRO A 54 -8.05 -4.29 21.29
CA PRO A 54 -7.95 -3.23 22.30
C PRO A 54 -7.56 -1.87 21.64
N ILE A 55 -8.47 -1.32 20.84
CA ILE A 55 -8.22 -0.14 19.97
C ILE A 55 -7.65 1.03 20.78
N LYS A 56 -8.20 1.33 21.97
CA LYS A 56 -7.73 2.46 22.78
C LYS A 56 -6.27 2.29 23.18
N LEU A 57 -5.91 1.11 23.67
CA LEU A 57 -4.53 0.79 24.06
C LEU A 57 -3.57 0.90 22.86
N LEU A 58 -3.98 0.36 21.70
CA LEU A 58 -3.15 0.40 20.50
C LEU A 58 -2.94 1.83 19.97
N ARG A 59 -3.91 2.72 20.12
CA ARG A 59 -3.75 4.16 19.84
C ARG A 59 -2.75 4.82 20.79
N GLU A 60 -2.87 4.58 22.09
CA GLU A 60 -1.93 5.09 23.09
C GLU A 60 -0.50 4.62 22.77
N GLN A 61 -0.32 3.33 22.48
CA GLN A 61 0.97 2.77 22.10
C GLN A 61 1.51 3.35 20.77
N LEU A 62 0.66 3.56 19.77
CA LEU A 62 1.05 4.23 18.53
C LEU A 62 1.64 5.61 18.82
N GLN A 63 0.97 6.41 19.65
CA GLN A 63 1.43 7.76 20.01
C GLN A 63 2.73 7.74 20.81
N GLU A 64 2.88 6.82 21.74
CA GLU A 64 4.04 6.74 22.63
C GLU A 64 5.26 6.08 21.98
N ARG A 65 5.06 4.95 21.28
CA ARG A 65 6.14 4.04 20.87
C ARG A 65 6.29 3.90 19.35
N GLY A 66 5.34 4.42 18.59
CA GLY A 66 5.29 4.28 17.14
C GLY A 66 4.65 2.97 16.64
N PRO A 67 4.42 2.85 15.32
CA PRO A 67 3.61 1.78 14.73
C PRO A 67 4.23 0.38 14.89
N ALA A 68 5.55 0.28 14.89
CA ALA A 68 6.26 -1.00 14.97
C ALA A 68 6.30 -1.61 16.39
N ASN A 69 6.01 -0.80 17.40
CA ASN A 69 6.17 -1.18 18.81
C ASN A 69 4.82 -1.29 19.55
N THR A 70 3.76 -1.61 18.83
CA THR A 70 2.45 -1.86 19.42
C THR A 70 2.30 -3.34 19.79
N ASP A 71 1.96 -3.60 21.06
CA ASP A 71 1.80 -4.96 21.59
C ASP A 71 0.42 -5.52 21.23
N SER A 72 0.32 -6.13 20.06
CA SER A 72 -0.88 -6.89 19.69
C SER A 72 -0.52 -8.08 18.82
N ALA A 73 -1.02 -9.25 19.21
CA ALA A 73 -0.96 -10.45 18.38
C ALA A 73 -2.11 -10.52 17.37
N VAL A 74 -3.02 -9.53 17.37
CA VAL A 74 -4.28 -9.58 16.60
C VAL A 74 -4.32 -8.54 15.50
N ALA A 75 -3.74 -7.36 15.72
CA ALA A 75 -3.81 -6.25 14.78
C ALA A 75 -2.54 -5.40 14.81
N ARG A 76 -2.20 -4.78 13.67
CA ARG A 76 -1.06 -3.89 13.49
C ARG A 76 -1.43 -2.62 12.76
N TRP A 77 -0.62 -1.58 12.95
CA TRP A 77 -0.72 -0.31 12.26
C TRP A 77 0.07 -0.32 10.96
N TYR A 78 -0.59 0.04 9.87
CA TYR A 78 -0.01 0.16 8.54
C TYR A 78 -0.16 1.60 8.05
N PRO A 79 0.90 2.25 7.54
CA PRO A 79 0.80 3.58 6.95
C PRO A 79 -0.03 3.52 5.65
N ILE A 80 -0.74 4.60 5.34
CA ILE A 80 -1.35 4.74 4.03
C ILE A 80 -0.28 5.14 3.01
N ASN A 81 -0.40 4.65 1.77
CA ASN A 81 0.55 4.92 0.70
C ASN A 81 0.48 6.38 0.24
N ASP A 82 -0.66 6.80 -0.30
CA ASP A 82 -0.84 8.12 -0.88
C ASP A 82 -2.11 8.76 -0.30
N LEU A 83 -1.97 9.98 0.24
CA LEU A 83 -3.09 10.75 0.79
C LEU A 83 -4.17 11.01 -0.26
N GLU A 84 -3.78 11.22 -1.53
CA GLU A 84 -4.71 11.56 -2.62
C GLU A 84 -5.74 10.48 -2.92
N GLN A 85 -5.49 9.26 -2.50
CA GLN A 85 -6.41 8.12 -2.63
C GLN A 85 -7.58 8.17 -1.64
N TRP A 86 -7.45 8.96 -0.56
CA TRP A 86 -8.34 8.89 0.60
C TRP A 86 -9.22 10.12 0.79
N TYR A 87 -9.07 11.15 -0.04
CA TYR A 87 -9.93 12.34 0.00
C TYR A 87 -10.47 12.71 -1.39
N GLU A 88 -11.49 13.55 -1.42
CA GLU A 88 -12.05 14.03 -2.68
C GLU A 88 -11.19 15.18 -3.22
N LYS A 89 -10.52 14.97 -4.36
CA LYS A 89 -9.57 15.94 -4.95
C LYS A 89 -10.21 17.30 -5.24
N ASP A 90 -11.51 17.33 -5.55
CA ASP A 90 -12.26 18.55 -5.83
C ASP A 90 -12.75 19.28 -4.58
N ASP A 91 -12.55 18.68 -3.38
CA ASP A 91 -12.93 19.27 -2.11
C ASP A 91 -11.75 19.33 -1.12
N PRO A 92 -11.00 20.45 -1.08
CA PRO A 92 -9.89 20.65 -0.14
C PRO A 92 -10.28 20.52 1.34
N ALA A 93 -11.55 20.72 1.69
CA ALA A 93 -12.00 20.56 3.07
C ALA A 93 -11.92 19.09 3.53
N THR A 94 -12.05 18.14 2.62
CA THR A 94 -11.92 16.71 2.93
C THR A 94 -10.48 16.34 3.30
N LEU A 95 -9.47 16.90 2.62
CA LEU A 95 -8.07 16.74 2.99
C LEU A 95 -7.79 17.36 4.37
N GLN A 96 -8.29 18.58 4.59
CA GLN A 96 -8.10 19.25 5.90
C GLN A 96 -8.75 18.45 7.03
N ALA A 97 -9.96 17.94 6.84
CA ALA A 97 -10.65 17.10 7.82
C ALA A 97 -9.88 15.80 8.09
N MET A 98 -9.37 15.15 7.04
CA MET A 98 -8.58 13.93 7.15
C MET A 98 -7.29 14.15 7.96
N MET A 99 -6.58 15.24 7.71
CA MET A 99 -5.33 15.56 8.41
C MET A 99 -5.56 16.06 9.83
N ALA A 100 -6.67 16.77 10.09
CA ALA A 100 -6.98 17.29 11.42
C ALA A 100 -7.44 16.20 12.41
N ASP A 101 -8.25 15.25 11.95
CA ASP A 101 -8.76 14.14 12.75
C ASP A 101 -8.91 12.88 11.90
N PRO A 102 -7.80 12.16 11.65
CA PRO A 102 -7.82 10.92 10.89
C PRO A 102 -8.76 9.87 11.48
N ALA A 103 -8.86 9.82 12.81
CA ALA A 103 -9.69 8.85 13.51
C ALA A 103 -11.17 8.99 13.16
N THR A 104 -11.71 10.19 13.24
CA THR A 104 -13.11 10.48 12.87
C THR A 104 -13.32 10.38 11.37
N TYR A 105 -12.38 10.87 10.56
CA TYR A 105 -12.48 10.84 9.11
C TYR A 105 -12.60 9.39 8.58
N PHE A 106 -11.66 8.51 8.94
CA PHE A 106 -11.66 7.12 8.47
C PHE A 106 -12.79 6.29 9.08
N SER A 107 -13.15 6.55 10.32
CA SER A 107 -14.29 5.90 10.96
C SER A 107 -15.61 6.16 10.23
N SER A 108 -15.87 7.40 9.87
CA SER A 108 -17.14 7.81 9.25
C SER A 108 -17.24 7.43 7.77
N ARG A 109 -16.15 7.56 7.00
CA ARG A 109 -16.15 7.32 5.55
C ARG A 109 -15.82 5.90 5.16
N TYR A 110 -14.87 5.27 5.86
CA TYR A 110 -14.32 3.97 5.49
C TYR A 110 -14.64 2.87 6.51
N ARG A 111 -15.26 3.21 7.63
CA ARG A 111 -15.53 2.28 8.75
C ARG A 111 -14.26 1.63 9.30
N LEU A 112 -13.13 2.33 9.22
CA LEU A 112 -11.81 1.90 9.62
C LEU A 112 -11.35 2.63 10.88
N VAL A 113 -10.57 1.94 11.71
CA VAL A 113 -9.79 2.57 12.77
C VAL A 113 -8.51 3.11 12.17
N ALA A 114 -8.34 4.44 12.26
CA ALA A 114 -7.12 5.11 11.84
C ALA A 114 -6.65 6.07 12.93
N ASP A 115 -5.40 6.49 12.83
CA ASP A 115 -4.82 7.54 13.67
C ASP A 115 -3.62 8.19 12.96
N GLY A 116 -3.26 9.41 13.36
CA GLY A 116 -2.14 10.15 12.80
C GLY A 116 -0.97 10.19 13.79
N LYS A 117 0.26 10.01 13.28
CA LYS A 117 1.49 10.24 14.04
C LYS A 117 2.59 10.78 13.14
N ASP A 118 3.26 11.84 13.59
CA ASP A 118 4.40 12.46 12.89
C ASP A 118 4.10 12.82 11.41
N GLY A 119 2.86 13.25 11.13
CA GLY A 119 2.39 13.61 9.79
C GLY A 119 2.01 12.43 8.88
N VAL A 120 2.10 11.19 9.38
CA VAL A 120 1.69 9.98 8.68
C VAL A 120 0.38 9.46 9.26
N ILE A 121 -0.53 9.04 8.38
CA ILE A 121 -1.78 8.39 8.80
C ILE A 121 -1.59 6.88 8.74
N TYR A 122 -2.01 6.21 9.80
CA TYR A 122 -1.97 4.76 9.94
C TYR A 122 -3.38 4.19 10.04
N ILE A 123 -3.58 3.03 9.42
CA ILE A 123 -4.81 2.24 9.53
C ILE A 123 -4.51 0.98 10.34
N LEU A 124 -5.40 0.65 11.26
CA LEU A 124 -5.31 -0.57 12.06
C LEU A 124 -5.94 -1.74 11.28
N LEU A 125 -5.14 -2.74 10.98
CA LEU A 125 -5.55 -3.93 10.24
C LEU A 125 -5.37 -5.17 11.10
N TYR A 126 -6.23 -6.18 10.91
CA TYR A 126 -6.01 -7.49 11.51
C TYR A 126 -4.79 -8.17 10.91
N ASP A 127 -4.00 -8.83 11.78
CA ASP A 127 -2.80 -9.58 11.41
C ASP A 127 -2.86 -11.00 11.96
N THR A 128 -3.97 -11.67 11.69
CA THR A 128 -4.22 -13.07 12.08
C THR A 128 -4.54 -13.91 10.85
N PRO A 129 -4.20 -15.20 10.81
CA PRO A 129 -4.45 -16.07 9.66
C PRO A 129 -5.92 -16.15 9.21
N SER A 130 -6.87 -15.90 10.10
CA SER A 130 -8.31 -15.88 9.78
C SER A 130 -8.80 -14.56 9.18
N LYS A 131 -8.00 -13.48 9.28
CA LYS A 131 -8.36 -12.12 8.87
C LYS A 131 -7.28 -11.44 8.04
N SER A 132 -6.24 -12.17 7.68
CA SER A 132 -5.20 -11.70 6.75
C SER A 132 -4.77 -12.82 5.80
N MET A 133 -4.26 -12.43 4.65
CA MET A 133 -3.65 -13.28 3.65
C MET A 133 -2.30 -12.67 3.31
N THR A 134 -1.26 -13.23 3.87
CA THR A 134 0.13 -12.76 3.79
C THR A 134 1.03 -13.87 3.26
N HIS A 135 2.31 -13.58 3.05
CA HIS A 135 3.31 -14.57 2.69
C HIS A 135 4.21 -14.99 3.88
N SER A 136 3.94 -14.44 5.08
CA SER A 136 4.81 -14.62 6.26
C SER A 136 4.69 -16.00 6.92
N ASP A 137 3.60 -16.68 6.70
CA ASP A 137 3.29 -18.01 7.27
C ASP A 137 3.71 -19.19 6.39
N GLY A 138 4.48 -18.93 5.32
CA GLY A 138 4.91 -19.95 4.36
C GLY A 138 3.81 -20.37 3.39
N SER A 139 2.71 -19.63 3.31
CA SER A 139 1.66 -19.87 2.33
C SER A 139 2.14 -19.56 0.93
N ASP A 140 1.98 -20.54 0.05
CA ASP A 140 2.52 -20.55 -1.31
C ASP A 140 1.43 -20.14 -2.31
N TRP A 141 0.91 -18.92 -2.18
CA TRP A 141 -0.06 -18.36 -3.11
C TRP A 141 0.59 -17.25 -3.96
N GLY A 142 0.07 -17.05 -5.17
CA GLY A 142 0.64 -16.08 -6.09
C GLY A 142 -0.39 -15.42 -7.01
N ILE A 143 0.04 -14.28 -7.57
CA ILE A 143 -0.67 -13.59 -8.63
C ILE A 143 -0.34 -14.30 -9.96
N ARG A 144 -1.37 -14.73 -10.69
CA ARG A 144 -1.22 -15.31 -12.04
C ARG A 144 -1.17 -14.25 -13.14
N ASN A 145 -1.92 -13.19 -12.95
CA ASN A 145 -1.98 -12.07 -13.88
C ASN A 145 -2.47 -10.81 -13.17
N ALA A 146 -2.07 -9.66 -13.70
CA ALA A 146 -2.59 -8.36 -13.34
C ALA A 146 -2.74 -7.53 -14.62
N ASN A 147 -3.90 -6.92 -14.81
CA ASN A 147 -4.23 -6.20 -16.03
C ASN A 147 -4.97 -4.91 -15.71
N ARG A 148 -4.79 -3.91 -16.56
CA ARG A 148 -5.58 -2.68 -16.52
C ARG A 148 -7.05 -2.99 -16.81
N THR A 149 -7.92 -2.38 -16.04
CA THR A 149 -9.37 -2.40 -16.25
C THR A 149 -9.97 -1.06 -15.83
N VAL A 150 -11.27 -0.97 -15.79
CA VAL A 150 -12.01 0.15 -15.21
C VAL A 150 -12.99 -0.38 -14.17
N ASP A 151 -13.30 0.45 -13.17
CA ASP A 151 -14.35 0.17 -12.22
C ASP A 151 -15.75 0.47 -12.79
N ASP A 152 -16.79 0.23 -12.02
CA ASP A 152 -18.20 0.46 -12.42
C ASP A 152 -18.52 1.93 -12.77
N LEU A 153 -17.65 2.86 -12.37
CA LEU A 153 -17.74 4.29 -12.66
C LEU A 153 -16.84 4.71 -13.84
N GLY A 154 -16.18 3.75 -14.51
CA GLY A 154 -15.26 4.02 -15.62
C GLY A 154 -13.89 4.55 -15.19
N ARG A 155 -13.54 4.53 -13.89
CA ARG A 155 -12.25 4.99 -13.37
C ARG A 155 -11.19 3.90 -13.56
N PRO A 156 -9.90 4.27 -13.73
CA PRO A 156 -8.81 3.31 -13.84
C PRO A 156 -8.76 2.35 -12.63
N ALA A 157 -8.62 1.06 -12.91
CA ALA A 157 -8.58 0.00 -11.91
C ALA A 157 -7.62 -1.12 -12.36
N VAL A 158 -7.28 -2.03 -11.45
CA VAL A 158 -6.43 -3.20 -11.74
C VAL A 158 -7.22 -4.48 -11.47
N ALA A 159 -7.43 -5.27 -12.52
CA ALA A 159 -7.91 -6.64 -12.38
C ALA A 159 -6.75 -7.57 -12.08
N PHE A 160 -6.91 -8.45 -11.10
CA PHE A 160 -5.90 -9.47 -10.78
C PHE A 160 -6.52 -10.86 -10.74
N GLY A 161 -5.69 -11.85 -11.04
CA GLY A 161 -6.04 -13.26 -10.90
C GLY A 161 -5.02 -13.96 -10.00
N LEU A 162 -5.52 -14.80 -9.10
CA LEU A 162 -4.75 -15.63 -8.19
C LEU A 162 -4.60 -17.05 -8.76
N ASP A 163 -3.59 -17.76 -8.30
CA ASP A 163 -3.46 -19.20 -8.52
C ASP A 163 -4.53 -19.99 -7.71
N ALA A 164 -4.49 -21.30 -7.74
CA ALA A 164 -5.48 -22.12 -7.06
C ALA A 164 -5.39 -22.01 -5.53
N ALA A 165 -4.18 -21.90 -4.99
CA ALA A 165 -3.93 -21.72 -3.56
C ALA A 165 -4.43 -20.35 -3.09
N GLY A 166 -4.08 -19.29 -3.83
CA GLY A 166 -4.53 -17.93 -3.58
C GLY A 166 -6.04 -17.77 -3.69
N GLY A 167 -6.67 -18.40 -4.68
CA GLY A 167 -8.13 -18.39 -4.82
C GLY A 167 -8.85 -19.06 -3.64
N SER A 168 -8.27 -20.15 -3.12
CA SER A 168 -8.79 -20.83 -1.92
C SER A 168 -8.60 -19.98 -0.67
N ALA A 169 -7.42 -19.40 -0.47
CA ALA A 169 -7.11 -18.51 0.65
C ALA A 169 -7.98 -17.24 0.62
N MET A 170 -8.12 -16.60 -0.55
CA MET A 170 -8.97 -15.42 -0.73
C MET A 170 -10.44 -15.71 -0.39
N ARG A 171 -10.95 -16.86 -0.83
CA ARG A 171 -12.30 -17.30 -0.47
C ARG A 171 -12.45 -17.54 1.03
N ALA A 172 -11.48 -18.18 1.66
CA ALA A 172 -11.48 -18.43 3.09
C ALA A 172 -11.43 -17.12 3.90
N LEU A 173 -10.64 -16.14 3.44
CA LEU A 173 -10.57 -14.80 4.03
C LEU A 173 -11.88 -14.04 3.86
N THR A 174 -12.45 -14.01 2.66
CA THR A 174 -13.53 -13.07 2.33
C THR A 174 -14.93 -13.61 2.69
N SER A 175 -15.15 -14.92 2.65
CA SER A 175 -16.48 -15.51 2.95
C SER A 175 -17.02 -15.15 4.34
N PRO A 176 -16.24 -15.23 5.44
CA PRO A 176 -16.73 -14.86 6.78
C PRO A 176 -16.68 -13.36 7.03
N ASN A 177 -16.10 -12.57 6.14
CA ASN A 177 -15.82 -11.14 6.33
C ASN A 177 -16.58 -10.24 5.34
N VAL A 178 -17.67 -10.73 4.72
CA VAL A 178 -18.55 -9.90 3.89
C VAL A 178 -19.05 -8.70 4.71
N ASP A 179 -19.25 -7.55 4.05
CA ASP A 179 -19.58 -6.25 4.63
C ASP A 179 -18.50 -5.65 5.55
N GLN A 180 -17.29 -6.18 5.53
CA GLN A 180 -16.14 -5.59 6.19
C GLN A 180 -15.19 -4.91 5.19
N PRO A 181 -14.46 -3.85 5.59
CA PRO A 181 -13.43 -3.28 4.76
C PRO A 181 -12.26 -4.26 4.66
N MET A 182 -11.76 -4.50 3.44
CA MET A 182 -10.56 -5.30 3.18
C MET A 182 -9.48 -4.41 2.59
N ALA A 183 -8.42 -4.21 3.35
CA ALA A 183 -7.25 -3.46 2.90
C ALA A 183 -6.40 -4.28 1.93
N ILE A 184 -5.90 -3.62 0.90
CA ILE A 184 -4.88 -4.09 0.01
C ILE A 184 -3.60 -3.39 0.40
N VAL A 185 -2.64 -4.17 0.86
CA VAL A 185 -1.34 -3.71 1.34
C VAL A 185 -0.27 -4.14 0.34
N LEU A 186 0.56 -3.21 -0.05
CA LEU A 186 1.73 -3.44 -0.90
C LEU A 186 2.96 -2.91 -0.18
N ASP A 187 3.97 -3.74 -0.04
CA ASP A 187 5.24 -3.38 0.61
C ASP A 187 5.06 -2.75 2.01
N GLY A 188 4.01 -3.15 2.72
CA GLY A 188 3.70 -2.66 4.06
C GLY A 188 2.93 -1.34 4.10
N GLU A 189 2.45 -0.81 2.97
CA GLU A 189 1.63 0.39 2.87
C GLU A 189 0.22 0.08 2.36
N VAL A 190 -0.80 0.73 2.91
CA VAL A 190 -2.21 0.54 2.53
C VAL A 190 -2.53 1.37 1.30
N PHE A 191 -2.87 0.71 0.20
CA PHE A 191 -3.26 1.36 -1.04
C PHE A 191 -4.74 1.70 -1.11
N THR A 192 -5.58 0.78 -0.65
CA THR A 192 -7.03 0.98 -0.64
C THR A 192 -7.67 0.00 0.34
N ALA A 193 -8.90 0.26 0.76
CA ALA A 193 -9.64 -0.61 1.66
C ALA A 193 -11.15 -0.59 1.34
N PRO A 194 -11.55 -1.17 0.20
CA PRO A 194 -12.96 -1.26 -0.18
C PRO A 194 -13.74 -2.19 0.76
N ASN A 195 -15.05 -1.98 0.87
CA ASN A 195 -15.92 -2.94 1.52
C ASN A 195 -16.07 -4.21 0.66
N LEU A 196 -16.07 -5.37 1.29
CA LEU A 196 -16.35 -6.65 0.66
C LEU A 196 -17.85 -6.78 0.42
N ASN A 197 -18.28 -6.65 -0.82
CA ASN A 197 -19.70 -6.82 -1.19
C ASN A 197 -20.11 -8.29 -1.28
N SER A 198 -19.17 -9.18 -1.52
CA SER A 198 -19.34 -10.63 -1.61
C SER A 198 -18.04 -11.37 -1.39
N ALA A 199 -18.11 -12.68 -1.16
CA ALA A 199 -16.93 -13.52 -1.13
C ALA A 199 -16.19 -13.51 -2.47
N ILE A 200 -14.87 -13.32 -2.44
CA ILE A 200 -13.98 -13.28 -3.61
C ILE A 200 -13.31 -14.65 -3.75
N GLY A 201 -13.21 -15.12 -4.98
CA GLY A 201 -12.50 -16.35 -5.32
C GLY A 201 -11.11 -16.07 -5.90
N SER A 202 -10.85 -16.67 -7.08
CA SER A 202 -9.54 -16.60 -7.75
C SER A 202 -9.29 -15.31 -8.53
N SER A 203 -10.18 -14.33 -8.51
CA SER A 203 -9.99 -13.04 -9.19
C SER A 203 -10.70 -11.91 -8.47
N GLY A 204 -10.17 -10.71 -8.58
CA GLY A 204 -10.73 -9.49 -8.03
C GLY A 204 -10.32 -8.26 -8.83
N ILE A 205 -10.88 -7.11 -8.45
CA ILE A 205 -10.53 -5.81 -9.01
C ILE A 205 -10.11 -4.91 -7.87
N ILE A 206 -8.92 -4.33 -7.99
CA ILE A 206 -8.44 -3.28 -7.09
C ILE A 206 -8.99 -1.96 -7.62
N GLN A 207 -9.91 -1.36 -6.86
CA GLN A 207 -10.57 -0.11 -7.18
C GLN A 207 -10.07 0.99 -6.26
N GLY A 208 -9.97 2.22 -6.78
CA GLY A 208 -9.55 3.39 -6.03
C GLY A 208 -9.53 4.62 -6.93
N SER A 209 -9.12 5.76 -6.37
CA SER A 209 -8.92 6.99 -7.15
C SER A 209 -7.55 7.00 -7.84
N PHE A 210 -7.26 5.95 -8.62
CA PHE A 210 -5.95 5.77 -9.23
C PHE A 210 -5.75 6.64 -10.47
N SER A 211 -4.57 7.23 -10.59
CA SER A 211 -4.03 7.77 -11.82
C SER A 211 -3.59 6.63 -12.76
N ASN A 212 -3.34 6.95 -14.02
CA ASN A 212 -2.82 5.98 -14.98
C ASN A 212 -1.45 5.44 -14.62
N ASP A 213 -0.60 6.25 -13.98
CA ASP A 213 0.75 5.88 -13.59
C ASP A 213 0.72 4.94 -12.37
N GLU A 214 -0.16 5.19 -11.41
CA GLU A 214 -0.38 4.30 -10.28
C GLU A 214 -0.92 2.94 -10.71
N VAL A 215 -1.87 2.89 -11.63
CA VAL A 215 -2.34 1.61 -12.22
C VAL A 215 -1.18 0.87 -12.89
N THR A 216 -0.32 1.58 -13.62
CA THR A 216 0.85 0.95 -14.25
C THR A 216 1.85 0.44 -13.22
N TYR A 217 2.08 1.20 -12.15
CA TYR A 217 2.91 0.79 -11.02
C TYR A 217 2.34 -0.45 -10.33
N LEU A 218 1.05 -0.43 -9.96
CA LEU A 218 0.37 -1.57 -9.33
C LEU A 218 0.47 -2.85 -10.17
N ILE A 219 0.27 -2.75 -11.49
CA ILE A 219 0.40 -3.91 -12.38
C ILE A 219 1.83 -4.48 -12.34
N ARG A 220 2.85 -3.62 -12.37
CA ARG A 220 4.26 -4.05 -12.32
C ARG A 220 4.57 -4.74 -10.98
N VAL A 221 4.12 -4.16 -9.88
CA VAL A 221 4.32 -4.71 -8.53
C VAL A 221 3.63 -6.06 -8.39
N LEU A 222 2.37 -6.18 -8.81
CA LEU A 222 1.64 -7.44 -8.80
C LEU A 222 2.28 -8.50 -9.70
N ALA A 223 2.78 -8.09 -10.88
CA ALA A 223 3.50 -8.98 -11.77
C ALA A 223 4.86 -9.43 -11.19
N ALA A 224 5.57 -8.56 -10.48
CA ALA A 224 6.82 -8.90 -9.79
C ALA A 224 6.60 -9.83 -8.60
N GLY A 225 5.51 -9.67 -7.85
CA GLY A 225 5.11 -10.57 -6.76
C GLY A 225 4.75 -11.99 -7.21
N SER A 226 4.61 -12.22 -8.53
CA SER A 226 4.45 -13.54 -9.14
C SER A 226 5.77 -14.28 -9.39
N LEU A 227 6.91 -13.67 -9.10
CA LEU A 227 8.21 -14.32 -9.25
C LEU A 227 8.44 -15.28 -8.08
N GLU A 228 8.74 -16.54 -8.37
CA GLU A 228 9.00 -17.60 -7.38
C GLU A 228 10.24 -17.37 -6.49
N ALA A 229 11.06 -16.36 -6.78
CA ALA A 229 12.27 -16.05 -6.04
C ALA A 229 12.13 -14.75 -5.25
N ARG A 230 11.99 -14.85 -3.93
CA ARG A 230 12.14 -13.71 -3.02
C ARG A 230 13.60 -13.31 -2.94
N LEU A 231 13.93 -12.08 -3.30
CA LEU A 231 15.24 -11.51 -3.02
C LEU A 231 15.35 -11.27 -1.51
N SER A 232 16.47 -11.69 -0.91
CA SER A 232 16.76 -11.34 0.49
C SER A 232 16.82 -9.82 0.62
N PRO A 233 16.16 -9.21 1.63
CA PRO A 233 16.22 -7.78 1.85
C PRO A 233 17.62 -7.29 2.24
N GLU A 234 18.51 -8.20 2.64
CA GLU A 234 19.92 -7.89 2.91
C GLU A 234 20.77 -8.28 1.70
N PRO A 235 21.52 -7.35 1.09
CA PRO A 235 22.43 -7.68 0.01
C PRO A 235 23.56 -8.56 0.55
N ILE A 236 23.84 -9.66 -0.13
CA ILE A 236 24.94 -10.60 0.21
C ILE A 236 26.29 -9.88 0.12
N SER A 237 26.42 -8.90 -0.77
CA SER A 237 27.57 -8.00 -0.82
C SER A 237 27.19 -6.71 -1.58
N VAL A 238 27.81 -5.59 -1.17
CA VAL A 238 27.74 -4.30 -1.87
C VAL A 238 29.15 -3.96 -2.33
N SER A 239 29.40 -3.92 -3.65
CA SER A 239 30.66 -3.43 -4.21
C SER A 239 30.40 -2.08 -4.87
N VAL A 240 31.07 -1.04 -4.41
CA VAL A 240 31.07 0.26 -5.08
C VAL A 240 32.30 0.31 -5.99
N LEU A 241 32.08 0.22 -7.29
CA LEU A 241 33.13 0.46 -8.27
C LEU A 241 33.30 1.98 -8.43
N GLY A 242 34.34 2.51 -7.80
CA GLY A 242 34.76 3.89 -8.05
C GLY A 242 35.35 4.05 -9.46
N PRO A 243 35.35 5.28 -10.01
CA PRO A 243 36.00 5.52 -11.29
C PRO A 243 37.48 5.21 -11.16
N SER A 244 38.00 4.36 -12.05
CA SER A 244 39.44 4.15 -12.19
C SER A 244 40.07 5.44 -12.69
N ILE A 245 41.02 5.99 -11.94
CA ILE A 245 41.86 7.13 -12.34
C ILE A 245 42.94 6.63 -13.27
#